data_eb69223d72fc304f4124e9019379e8d5
#
_entry.id   eb69223d72fc304f4124e9019379e8d5
#
_cell.length_a   1.000
_cell.length_b   1.000
_cell.length_c   1.000
_cell.angle_alpha   90.00
_cell.angle_beta   90.00
_cell.angle_gamma   90.00
#
_symmetry.space_group_name_H-M   'P 1'
#
loop_
_entity.id
_entity.type
_entity.pdbx_description
1 polymer ?
#
loop_
_entity_poly.entity_id
_entity_poly.type
_entity_poly.pdbx_seq_one_letter_code
_entity_poly.pdbx_strand_id
1 'polypeptide(L)'
;YHPEISSAPGSVSQVRESTQSLMNIAKQMNIATFIVGHVTKEGQIAGPRLLEHMVDTVLYFEGDEHHAYRILRAVKNRFGSTNEMGIFEMKQSGLKGVLNPSEMFLEERSTNVPGSTIVPTMEGTRPLLIEVQALVTPTTFNNPRRMATGIDHNRLSLLMAVLEKKENYLLQQQDAY
;
A
#
# COMPACT_ATOMS: atom_id res chain seq x y z
N TYR A 1 4.61 -19.36 -24.00
CA TYR A 1 3.72 -20.42 -24.50
C TYR A 1 4.44 -21.77 -24.39
N HIS A 2 3.81 -22.71 -23.70
CA HIS A 2 4.32 -24.08 -23.58
C HIS A 2 3.65 -24.94 -24.67
N PRO A 3 4.40 -25.45 -25.63
CA PRO A 3 3.82 -26.08 -26.84
C PRO A 3 3.07 -27.39 -26.56
N GLU A 4 3.38 -28.08 -25.48
CA GLU A 4 2.76 -29.37 -25.12
C GLU A 4 1.38 -29.23 -24.45
N ILE A 5 0.93 -27.97 -24.17
CA ILE A 5 -0.32 -27.72 -23.49
C ILE A 5 -1.34 -27.19 -24.49
N SER A 6 -2.47 -27.87 -24.60
CA SER A 6 -3.53 -27.54 -25.56
C SER A 6 -4.36 -26.28 -25.22
N SER A 7 -4.12 -25.65 -24.07
CA SER A 7 -4.87 -24.47 -23.65
C SER A 7 -4.36 -23.18 -24.30
N ALA A 8 -5.23 -22.17 -24.43
CA ALA A 8 -4.92 -20.90 -25.05
C ALA A 8 -3.75 -20.14 -24.35
N PRO A 9 -2.95 -19.37 -25.11
CA PRO A 9 -1.93 -18.48 -24.54
C PRO A 9 -2.55 -17.56 -23.46
N GLY A 10 -1.83 -17.39 -22.35
CA GLY A 10 -2.32 -16.57 -21.21
C GLY A 10 -3.32 -17.30 -20.27
N SER A 11 -3.73 -18.53 -20.57
CA SER A 11 -4.53 -19.33 -19.65
C SER A 11 -3.75 -19.69 -18.38
N VAL A 12 -4.45 -19.97 -17.28
CA VAL A 12 -3.86 -20.34 -15.98
C VAL A 12 -2.91 -21.53 -16.11
N SER A 13 -3.26 -22.53 -16.90
CA SER A 13 -2.42 -23.71 -17.16
C SER A 13 -1.14 -23.34 -17.91
N GLN A 14 -1.22 -22.53 -18.96
CA GLN A 14 -0.05 -22.06 -19.70
C GLN A 14 0.89 -21.26 -18.82
N VAL A 15 0.37 -20.33 -18.03
CA VAL A 15 1.16 -19.51 -17.10
C VAL A 15 1.87 -20.39 -16.08
N ARG A 16 1.15 -21.37 -15.51
CA ARG A 16 1.70 -22.31 -14.52
C ARG A 16 2.88 -23.11 -15.08
N GLU A 17 2.68 -23.78 -16.18
CA GLU A 17 3.69 -24.69 -16.75
C GLU A 17 4.91 -23.91 -17.29
N SER A 18 4.68 -22.77 -17.93
CA SER A 18 5.76 -21.90 -18.36
C SER A 18 6.59 -21.41 -17.17
N THR A 19 5.93 -21.02 -16.08
CA THR A 19 6.63 -20.61 -14.85
C THR A 19 7.39 -21.76 -14.22
N GLN A 20 6.80 -22.96 -14.16
CA GLN A 20 7.46 -24.13 -13.61
C GLN A 20 8.74 -24.47 -14.40
N SER A 21 8.69 -24.40 -15.73
CA SER A 21 9.85 -24.64 -16.60
C SER A 21 10.94 -23.61 -16.35
N LEU A 22 10.59 -22.31 -16.28
CA LEU A 22 11.54 -21.24 -15.96
C LEU A 22 12.18 -21.42 -14.57
N MET A 23 11.40 -21.79 -13.58
CA MET A 23 11.90 -22.03 -12.22
C MET A 23 12.88 -23.22 -12.17
N ASN A 24 12.58 -24.28 -12.91
CA ASN A 24 13.48 -25.44 -13.00
C ASN A 24 14.84 -25.03 -13.61
N ILE A 25 14.82 -24.30 -14.70
CA ILE A 25 16.04 -23.76 -15.33
C ILE A 25 16.79 -22.83 -14.38
N ALA A 26 16.07 -21.88 -13.76
CA ALA A 26 16.66 -20.94 -12.81
C ALA A 26 17.40 -21.65 -11.65
N LYS A 27 16.79 -22.68 -11.09
CA LYS A 27 17.37 -23.46 -9.99
C LYS A 27 18.54 -24.33 -10.44
N GLN A 28 18.42 -25.01 -11.59
CA GLN A 28 19.48 -25.87 -12.12
C GLN A 28 20.72 -25.08 -12.52
N MET A 29 20.53 -23.91 -13.09
CA MET A 29 21.61 -23.06 -13.60
C MET A 29 22.04 -21.96 -12.60
N ASN A 30 21.41 -21.88 -11.43
CA ASN A 30 21.63 -20.84 -10.42
C ASN A 30 21.50 -19.42 -11.00
N ILE A 31 20.42 -19.17 -11.78
CA ILE A 31 20.15 -17.89 -12.43
C ILE A 31 19.05 -17.16 -11.65
N ALA A 32 19.34 -15.90 -11.25
CA ALA A 32 18.30 -15.01 -10.73
C ALA A 32 17.29 -14.67 -11.83
N THR A 33 16.02 -15.02 -11.60
CA THR A 33 14.96 -14.89 -12.61
C THR A 33 13.86 -13.98 -12.10
N PHE A 34 13.52 -12.95 -12.87
CA PHE A 34 12.41 -12.04 -12.59
C PHE A 34 11.27 -12.34 -13.57
N ILE A 35 10.09 -12.60 -13.02
CA ILE A 35 8.86 -12.79 -13.78
C ILE A 35 7.99 -11.56 -13.55
N VAL A 36 7.75 -10.80 -14.62
CA VAL A 36 6.90 -9.60 -14.56
C VAL A 36 5.48 -9.99 -14.95
N GLY A 37 4.55 -9.74 -14.06
CA GLY A 37 3.12 -9.90 -14.29
C GLY A 37 2.38 -8.57 -14.05
N HIS A 38 1.13 -8.50 -14.46
CA HIS A 38 0.26 -7.37 -14.15
C HIS A 38 -1.02 -7.83 -13.49
N VAL A 39 -1.56 -6.98 -12.62
CA VAL A 39 -2.86 -7.17 -11.98
C VAL A 39 -3.95 -6.51 -12.82
N THR A 40 -5.11 -7.15 -12.95
CA THR A 40 -6.28 -6.52 -13.57
C THR A 40 -6.90 -5.51 -12.61
N LYS A 41 -7.69 -4.55 -13.14
CA LYS A 41 -8.35 -3.48 -12.35
C LYS A 41 -9.22 -4.01 -11.20
N GLU A 42 -9.65 -5.25 -11.25
CA GLU A 42 -10.49 -5.90 -10.24
C GLU A 42 -9.68 -6.60 -9.14
N GLY A 43 -8.35 -6.45 -9.14
CA GLY A 43 -7.47 -7.08 -8.14
C GLY A 43 -7.47 -8.62 -8.19
N GLN A 44 -8.19 -9.20 -9.14
CA GLN A 44 -8.23 -10.63 -9.37
C GLN A 44 -7.36 -10.98 -10.57
N ILE A 45 -6.29 -11.65 -10.31
CA ILE A 45 -5.44 -12.18 -11.35
C ILE A 45 -5.71 -13.67 -11.45
N ALA A 46 -6.15 -14.11 -12.61
CA ALA A 46 -6.26 -15.54 -12.91
C ALA A 46 -4.89 -16.26 -12.88
N GLY A 47 -3.80 -15.52 -12.98
CA GLY A 47 -2.45 -16.05 -12.98
C GLY A 47 -1.57 -15.74 -11.75
N PRO A 48 -1.55 -14.52 -11.20
CA PRO A 48 -0.58 -14.14 -10.18
C PRO A 48 -0.70 -14.80 -8.83
N ARG A 49 -1.92 -15.04 -8.29
CA ARG A 49 -2.04 -15.79 -7.04
C ARG A 49 -1.42 -17.19 -7.13
N LEU A 50 -1.51 -17.83 -8.29
CA LEU A 50 -0.84 -19.09 -8.54
C LEU A 50 0.67 -18.92 -8.54
N LEU A 51 1.18 -17.86 -9.20
CA LEU A 51 2.61 -17.56 -9.25
C LEU A 51 3.18 -17.23 -7.88
N GLU A 52 2.43 -16.51 -7.04
CA GLU A 52 2.83 -16.17 -5.68
C GLU A 52 3.18 -17.41 -4.84
N HIS A 53 2.47 -18.52 -5.03
CA HIS A 53 2.78 -19.76 -4.34
C HIS A 53 4.04 -20.46 -4.88
N MET A 54 4.34 -20.27 -6.15
CA MET A 54 5.43 -20.96 -6.84
C MET A 54 6.79 -20.29 -6.64
N VAL A 55 6.83 -18.94 -6.62
CA VAL A 55 8.08 -18.18 -6.56
C VAL A 55 8.58 -17.96 -5.12
N ASP A 56 9.85 -17.65 -4.96
CA ASP A 56 10.47 -17.43 -3.66
C ASP A 56 10.17 -16.03 -3.09
N THR A 57 10.05 -15.03 -3.95
CA THR A 57 9.79 -13.65 -3.58
C THR A 57 8.68 -13.08 -4.45
N VAL A 58 7.77 -12.31 -3.85
CA VAL A 58 6.71 -11.57 -4.55
C VAL A 58 6.84 -10.11 -4.17
N LEU A 59 6.97 -9.27 -5.18
CA LEU A 59 7.03 -7.82 -5.05
C LEU A 59 5.83 -7.20 -5.76
N TYR A 60 5.08 -6.37 -5.05
CA TYR A 60 4.04 -5.55 -5.64
C TYR A 60 4.60 -4.18 -5.99
N PHE A 61 4.33 -3.76 -7.21
CA PHE A 61 4.69 -2.44 -7.70
C PHE A 61 3.39 -1.63 -7.84
N GLU A 62 3.15 -0.79 -6.84
CA GLU A 62 1.92 -0.03 -6.68
C GLU A 62 2.15 1.42 -7.13
N GLY A 63 1.12 2.05 -7.70
CA GLY A 63 1.17 3.45 -8.07
C GLY A 63 -0.18 3.94 -8.54
N ASP A 64 -0.43 5.22 -8.31
CA ASP A 64 -1.61 5.93 -8.77
C ASP A 64 -1.28 6.70 -10.06
N GLU A 65 -2.24 6.80 -10.97
CA GLU A 65 -2.11 7.57 -12.22
C GLU A 65 -1.93 9.08 -11.96
N HIS A 66 -2.40 9.56 -10.81
CA HIS A 66 -2.36 10.98 -10.43
C HIS A 66 -1.11 11.39 -9.66
N HIS A 67 -0.30 10.42 -9.20
CA HIS A 67 0.91 10.69 -8.43
C HIS A 67 2.16 10.21 -9.15
N ALA A 68 3.22 11.03 -9.10
CA ALA A 68 4.51 10.68 -9.70
C ALA A 68 5.24 9.55 -8.97
N TYR A 69 4.75 9.13 -7.81
CA TYR A 69 5.40 8.15 -6.95
C TYR A 69 4.92 6.72 -7.22
N ARG A 70 5.82 5.78 -6.99
CA ARG A 70 5.59 4.34 -7.08
C ARG A 70 6.14 3.67 -5.84
N ILE A 71 5.41 2.70 -5.31
CA ILE A 71 5.80 1.93 -4.12
C ILE A 71 6.08 0.49 -4.54
N LEU A 72 7.24 -0.01 -4.18
CA LEU A 72 7.61 -1.42 -4.32
C LEU A 72 7.53 -2.07 -2.94
N ARG A 73 6.60 -2.98 -2.78
CA ARG A 73 6.31 -3.65 -1.51
C ARG A 73 6.58 -5.16 -1.62
N ALA A 74 7.32 -5.70 -0.65
CA ALA A 74 7.46 -7.14 -0.54
C ALA A 74 6.21 -7.74 0.12
N VAL A 75 5.53 -8.67 -0.59
CA VAL A 75 4.35 -9.39 -0.09
C VAL A 75 4.73 -10.79 0.39
N LYS A 76 5.71 -11.39 -0.26
CA LYS A 76 6.29 -12.67 0.11
C LYS A 76 7.80 -12.61 -0.05
N ASN A 77 8.53 -13.12 0.92
CA ASN A 77 9.96 -13.30 0.83
C ASN A 77 10.38 -14.53 1.63
N ARG A 78 10.77 -15.59 0.95
CA ARG A 78 11.17 -16.85 1.60
C ARG A 78 12.49 -16.74 2.38
N PHE A 79 13.34 -15.79 2.01
CA PHE A 79 14.70 -15.67 2.52
C PHE A 79 14.91 -14.41 3.37
N GLY A 80 13.87 -13.64 3.65
CA GLY A 80 14.01 -12.41 4.43
C GLY A 80 12.67 -11.79 4.83
N SER A 81 12.75 -10.57 5.36
CA SER A 81 11.59 -9.79 5.79
C SER A 81 10.72 -9.34 4.61
N THR A 82 9.42 -9.23 4.83
CA THR A 82 8.46 -8.55 3.96
C THR A 82 8.10 -7.15 4.44
N ASN A 83 8.72 -6.69 5.52
CA ASN A 83 8.43 -5.39 6.13
C ASN A 83 9.12 -4.21 5.42
N GLU A 84 9.92 -4.50 4.41
CA GLU A 84 10.63 -3.46 3.65
C GLU A 84 9.81 -2.98 2.47
N MET A 85 9.87 -1.66 2.22
CA MET A 85 9.31 -1.06 1.02
C MET A 85 10.27 -0.05 0.40
N GLY A 86 10.24 0.03 -0.93
CA GLY A 86 10.94 1.05 -1.72
C GLY A 86 9.96 2.08 -2.25
N ILE A 87 10.31 3.36 -2.16
CA ILE A 87 9.54 4.43 -2.78
C ILE A 87 10.38 5.03 -3.91
N PHE A 88 9.76 5.19 -5.07
CA PHE A 88 10.37 5.69 -6.27
C PHE A 88 9.55 6.83 -6.85
N GLU A 89 10.21 7.83 -7.38
CA GLU A 89 9.62 8.91 -8.15
C GLU A 89 9.77 8.61 -9.65
N MET A 90 8.69 8.74 -10.40
CA MET A 90 8.70 8.61 -11.86
C MET A 90 9.16 9.92 -12.49
N LYS A 91 10.33 9.92 -13.11
CA LYS A 91 10.89 11.06 -13.85
C LYS A 91 10.95 10.75 -15.34
N GLN A 92 11.24 11.77 -16.15
CA GLN A 92 11.49 11.56 -17.59
C GLN A 92 12.65 10.60 -17.86
N SER A 93 13.63 10.55 -16.96
CA SER A 93 14.76 9.64 -17.02
C SER A 93 14.48 8.23 -16.48
N GLY A 94 13.25 7.94 -16.04
CA GLY A 94 12.85 6.68 -15.41
C GLY A 94 12.64 6.81 -13.89
N LEU A 95 12.64 5.68 -13.20
CA LEU A 95 12.41 5.61 -11.76
C LEU A 95 13.66 6.05 -10.98
N LYS A 96 13.45 6.95 -10.03
CA LYS A 96 14.48 7.40 -9.07
C LYS A 96 14.04 7.05 -7.66
N GLY A 97 14.91 6.40 -6.89
CA GLY A 97 14.64 6.09 -5.48
C GLY A 97 14.48 7.35 -4.62
N VAL A 98 13.46 7.37 -3.77
CA VAL A 98 13.20 8.44 -2.80
C VAL A 98 13.90 8.09 -1.49
N LEU A 99 14.91 8.88 -1.13
CA LEU A 99 15.70 8.64 0.08
C LEU A 99 14.93 9.01 1.36
N ASN A 100 14.15 10.10 1.31
CA ASN A 100 13.34 10.58 2.42
C ASN A 100 11.85 10.62 2.05
N PRO A 101 11.11 9.53 2.25
CA PRO A 101 9.68 9.48 1.93
C PRO A 101 8.82 10.47 2.72
N SER A 102 9.28 10.88 3.92
CA SER A 102 8.54 11.85 4.73
C SER A 102 8.39 13.21 4.03
N GLU A 103 9.38 13.62 3.25
CA GLU A 103 9.28 14.86 2.44
C GLU A 103 8.08 14.79 1.48
N MET A 104 7.92 13.67 0.81
CA MET A 104 6.79 13.44 -0.11
C MET A 104 5.43 13.62 0.57
N PHE A 105 5.25 13.07 1.77
CA PHE A 105 3.99 13.17 2.50
C PHE A 105 3.74 14.56 3.13
N LEU A 106 4.77 15.40 3.19
CA LEU A 106 4.71 16.73 3.78
C LEU A 106 4.82 17.86 2.74
N GLU A 107 5.03 17.53 1.47
CA GLU A 107 5.30 18.49 0.39
C GLU A 107 4.10 19.43 0.13
N GLU A 108 2.89 18.90 0.23
CA GLU A 108 1.63 19.65 0.03
C GLU A 108 1.05 20.24 1.32
N ARG A 109 1.79 20.14 2.43
CA ARG A 109 1.32 20.59 3.73
C ARG A 109 1.09 22.08 3.78
N SER A 110 -0.11 22.49 4.19
CA SER A 110 -0.39 23.87 4.56
C SER A 110 0.20 24.19 5.94
N THR A 111 1.17 25.08 6.01
CA THR A 111 1.76 25.52 7.28
C THR A 111 0.80 26.47 8.01
N ASN A 112 0.72 26.34 9.35
CA ASN A 112 -0.08 27.19 10.22
C ASN A 112 -1.61 27.13 10.03
N VAL A 113 -2.13 26.00 9.59
CA VAL A 113 -3.57 25.76 9.50
C VAL A 113 -4.01 24.98 10.74
N PRO A 114 -5.03 25.46 11.48
CA PRO A 114 -5.61 24.71 12.60
C PRO A 114 -6.19 23.37 12.12
N GLY A 115 -6.12 22.36 12.98
CA GLY A 115 -6.66 21.03 12.67
C GLY A 115 -5.68 20.12 11.90
N SER A 116 -4.43 20.53 11.72
CA SER A 116 -3.39 19.73 11.09
C SER A 116 -2.22 19.53 12.05
N THR A 117 -1.73 18.29 12.12
CA THR A 117 -0.52 17.94 12.89
C THR A 117 0.31 16.89 12.18
N ILE A 118 1.60 16.85 12.46
CA ILE A 118 2.49 15.80 11.96
C ILE A 118 2.65 14.74 13.03
N VAL A 119 2.48 13.48 12.63
CA VAL A 119 2.68 12.34 13.50
C VAL A 119 3.65 11.35 12.89
N PRO A 120 4.51 10.71 13.71
CA PRO A 120 5.33 9.60 13.24
C PRO A 120 4.47 8.34 13.14
N THR A 121 4.66 7.60 12.08
CA THR A 121 4.10 6.26 11.88
C THR A 121 5.19 5.29 11.46
N MET A 122 4.91 4.00 11.57
CA MET A 122 5.80 2.95 11.09
C MET A 122 5.15 2.23 9.92
N GLU A 123 5.86 2.16 8.82
CA GLU A 123 5.49 1.31 7.70
C GLU A 123 6.57 0.23 7.54
N GLY A 124 6.24 -0.97 7.98
CA GLY A 124 7.24 -2.02 8.17
C GLY A 124 8.27 -1.63 9.23
N THR A 125 9.53 -1.53 8.84
CA THR A 125 10.64 -1.10 9.71
C THR A 125 11.01 0.37 9.52
N ARG A 126 10.36 1.08 8.59
CA ARG A 126 10.69 2.45 8.22
C ARG A 126 9.79 3.46 8.95
N PRO A 127 10.36 4.40 9.73
CA PRO A 127 9.60 5.50 10.26
C PRO A 127 9.24 6.50 9.16
N LEU A 128 7.99 6.95 9.16
CA LEU A 128 7.47 7.97 8.26
C LEU A 128 6.82 9.09 9.05
N LEU A 129 6.93 10.31 8.56
CA LEU A 129 6.14 11.44 9.05
C LEU A 129 4.96 11.65 8.11
N ILE A 130 3.76 11.64 8.66
CA ILE A 130 2.53 11.89 7.94
C ILE A 130 1.76 13.04 8.55
N GLU A 131 1.00 13.74 7.74
CA GLU A 131 0.06 14.75 8.21
C GLU A 131 -1.27 14.06 8.58
N VAL A 132 -1.78 14.39 9.77
CA VAL A 132 -3.13 14.04 10.19
C VAL A 132 -3.93 15.32 10.28
N GLN A 133 -5.06 15.34 9.59
CA GLN A 133 -5.99 16.47 9.59
C GLN A 133 -7.26 16.07 10.34
N ALA A 134 -7.83 16.98 11.11
CA ALA A 134 -9.08 16.79 11.81
C ALA A 134 -9.92 18.06 11.78
N LEU A 135 -11.19 17.89 11.51
CA LEU A 135 -12.19 18.95 11.58
C LEU A 135 -13.29 18.56 12.56
N VAL A 136 -13.53 19.43 13.53
CA VAL A 136 -14.62 19.29 14.49
C VAL A 136 -15.53 20.50 14.34
N THR A 137 -16.84 20.26 14.18
CA THR A 137 -17.84 21.30 13.95
C THR A 137 -19.16 20.96 14.65
N PRO A 138 -19.93 21.95 15.16
CA PRO A 138 -21.24 21.67 15.73
C PRO A 138 -22.13 20.89 14.76
N THR A 139 -22.78 19.82 15.27
CA THR A 139 -23.70 19.05 14.43
C THR A 139 -25.03 19.77 14.26
N THR A 140 -25.60 19.66 13.08
CA THR A 140 -26.98 20.04 12.80
C THR A 140 -27.93 18.85 12.78
N PHE A 141 -27.43 17.66 13.07
CA PHE A 141 -28.17 16.41 13.04
C PHE A 141 -28.44 15.88 14.45
N ASN A 142 -29.47 15.05 14.61
CA ASN A 142 -29.75 14.40 15.88
C ASN A 142 -28.60 13.45 16.31
N ASN A 143 -27.92 12.84 15.36
CA ASN A 143 -26.75 11.99 15.61
C ASN A 143 -25.52 12.64 14.97
N PRO A 144 -24.48 12.96 15.75
CA PRO A 144 -23.24 13.49 15.24
C PRO A 144 -22.55 12.52 14.27
N ARG A 145 -22.00 13.07 13.19
CA ARG A 145 -21.26 12.29 12.20
C ARG A 145 -19.85 12.02 12.67
N ARG A 146 -19.38 10.81 12.40
CA ARG A 146 -18.00 10.37 12.65
C ARG A 146 -17.49 9.78 11.34
N MET A 147 -16.63 10.51 10.67
CA MET A 147 -16.03 10.07 9.42
C MET A 147 -14.52 10.04 9.57
N ALA A 148 -13.89 9.03 8.97
CA ALA A 148 -12.44 8.91 8.96
C ALA A 148 -11.98 8.33 7.63
N THR A 149 -10.91 8.86 7.10
CA THR A 149 -10.20 8.33 5.93
C THR A 149 -8.78 7.99 6.36
N GLY A 150 -8.33 6.78 6.08
CA GLY A 150 -7.00 6.31 6.49
C GLY A 150 -6.86 5.92 7.96
N ILE A 151 -7.92 6.08 8.77
CA ILE A 151 -7.97 5.68 10.19
C ILE A 151 -9.17 4.76 10.41
N ASP A 152 -8.98 3.72 11.22
CA ASP A 152 -10.07 2.82 11.60
C ASP A 152 -11.15 3.56 12.41
N HIS A 153 -12.42 3.35 12.06
CA HIS A 153 -13.55 4.04 12.66
C HIS A 153 -13.71 3.75 14.17
N ASN A 154 -13.43 2.52 14.60
CA ASN A 154 -13.51 2.17 16.02
C ASN A 154 -12.41 2.87 16.79
N ARG A 155 -11.22 2.98 16.22
CA ARG A 155 -10.09 3.72 16.80
C ARG A 155 -10.43 5.21 16.96
N LEU A 156 -11.04 5.84 15.95
CA LEU A 156 -11.52 7.22 16.04
C LEU A 156 -12.51 7.37 17.20
N SER A 157 -13.50 6.47 17.28
CA SER A 157 -14.54 6.51 18.33
C SER A 157 -13.94 6.38 19.74
N LEU A 158 -12.95 5.50 19.93
CA LEU A 158 -12.24 5.34 21.19
C LEU A 158 -11.43 6.59 21.56
N LEU A 159 -10.72 7.18 20.61
CA LEU A 159 -9.96 8.42 20.84
C LEU A 159 -10.89 9.57 21.25
N MET A 160 -12.04 9.72 20.59
CA MET A 160 -13.02 10.74 20.95
C MET A 160 -13.59 10.51 22.35
N ALA A 161 -13.91 9.27 22.72
CA ALA A 161 -14.39 8.96 24.08
C ALA A 161 -13.33 9.28 25.15
N VAL A 162 -12.05 9.04 24.87
CA VAL A 162 -10.94 9.42 25.76
C VAL A 162 -10.85 10.94 25.90
N LEU A 163 -10.93 11.69 24.82
CA LEU A 163 -10.90 13.16 24.84
C LEU A 163 -12.07 13.73 25.64
N GLU A 164 -13.28 13.20 25.45
CA GLU A 164 -14.45 13.61 26.26
C GLU A 164 -14.24 13.39 27.74
N LYS A 165 -13.70 12.23 28.12
CA LYS A 165 -13.56 11.85 29.54
C LYS A 165 -12.34 12.44 30.21
N LYS A 166 -11.24 12.64 29.52
CA LYS A 166 -9.97 13.08 30.09
C LYS A 166 -9.81 14.61 30.01
N GLU A 167 -10.21 15.18 28.89
CA GLU A 167 -9.98 16.59 28.57
C GLU A 167 -11.25 17.43 28.66
N ASN A 168 -12.41 16.81 29.01
CA ASN A 168 -13.72 17.45 29.12
C ASN A 168 -14.18 18.19 27.85
N TYR A 169 -13.77 17.72 26.68
CA TYR A 169 -14.30 18.23 25.42
C TYR A 169 -15.74 17.77 25.23
N LEU A 170 -16.66 18.67 24.90
CA LEU A 170 -18.05 18.34 24.59
C LEU A 170 -18.22 17.90 23.14
N LEU A 171 -17.74 16.69 22.81
CA LEU A 171 -17.77 16.16 21.47
C LEU A 171 -19.10 15.48 21.10
N GLN A 172 -20.01 15.31 22.07
CA GLN A 172 -21.29 14.61 21.84
C GLN A 172 -22.22 15.35 20.88
N GLN A 173 -22.05 16.66 20.73
CA GLN A 173 -22.85 17.50 19.83
C GLN A 173 -22.04 18.05 18.67
N GLN A 174 -20.97 17.36 18.31
CA GLN A 174 -20.08 17.81 17.25
C GLN A 174 -19.85 16.71 16.23
N ASP A 175 -19.86 17.08 14.96
CA ASP A 175 -19.38 16.25 13.87
C ASP A 175 -17.84 16.22 13.87
N ALA A 176 -17.26 15.10 13.53
CA ALA A 176 -15.80 14.93 13.40
C ALA A 176 -15.43 14.24 12.08
N TYR A 177 -14.46 14.81 11.42
CA TYR A 177 -13.95 14.39 10.12
C TYR A 177 -12.44 14.25 10.16
#